data_605fd851bdd227855cebe1fad1daf784
#
_entry.id   605fd851bdd227855cebe1fad1daf784
#
_cell.length_a   1.000
_cell.length_b   1.000
_cell.length_c   1.000
_cell.angle_alpha   90.00
_cell.angle_beta   90.00
_cell.angle_gamma   90.00
#
_symmetry.space_group_name_H-M   'P 1'
#
loop_
_entity.id
_entity.type
_entity.pdbx_description
1 polymer ?
#
loop_
_entity_poly.entity_id
_entity_poly.type
_entity_poly.pdbx_seq_one_letter_code
_entity_poly.pdbx_strand_id
1 'polypeptide(L)'
;GHAVLKANLYNDEVSCPTLSAELYRDKVFPYEQELCDFHGGLHYWHSCGDVGGLAPEIAKLSSLDLFNVGPWTSPLLAGRAFRGKTPLEICMNPQKDILEGTRESMTKRIEGILRDCREADASGIGMKISALNAYDSLDDALDNIKLWTKVAREVTGYQPE
;
A
#
# COMPACT_ATOMS: atom_id res chain seq x y z
N GLY A 1 -9.13 -26.18 20.40
CA GLY A 1 -8.93 -25.81 18.99
C GLY A 1 -7.76 -24.85 18.89
N HIS A 2 -6.80 -25.13 18.02
CA HIS A 2 -5.72 -24.19 17.73
C HIS A 2 -6.29 -23.07 16.85
N ALA A 3 -6.16 -21.81 17.27
CA ALA A 3 -6.46 -20.68 16.40
C ALA A 3 -5.35 -20.61 15.33
N VAL A 4 -5.71 -20.83 14.08
CA VAL A 4 -4.82 -20.54 12.95
C VAL A 4 -4.94 -19.03 12.70
N LEU A 5 -3.86 -18.29 12.91
CA LEU A 5 -3.82 -16.87 12.59
C LEU A 5 -3.52 -16.70 11.10
N LYS A 6 -4.20 -15.77 10.45
CA LYS A 6 -3.89 -15.36 9.08
C LYS A 6 -2.43 -14.90 8.98
N ALA A 7 -1.77 -15.28 7.90
CA ALA A 7 -0.36 -14.94 7.67
C ALA A 7 -0.20 -13.53 7.06
N ASN A 8 0.96 -12.94 7.31
CA ASN A 8 1.46 -11.79 6.55
C ASN A 8 2.41 -12.30 5.47
N LEU A 9 2.28 -11.79 4.27
CA LEU A 9 3.14 -12.11 3.14
C LEU A 9 3.95 -10.88 2.72
N TYR A 10 5.26 -11.03 2.74
CA TYR A 10 6.23 -10.00 2.33
C TYR A 10 7.02 -10.51 1.14
N ASN A 11 6.77 -9.91 -0.03
CA ASN A 11 7.33 -10.33 -1.32
C ASN A 11 8.13 -9.18 -1.95
N ASP A 12 9.22 -8.78 -1.33
CA ASP A 12 10.01 -7.62 -1.77
C ASP A 12 10.58 -7.74 -3.18
N GLU A 13 10.78 -8.99 -3.66
CA GLU A 13 11.26 -9.28 -5.01
C GLU A 13 10.15 -9.34 -6.07
N VAL A 14 8.89 -9.34 -5.66
CA VAL A 14 7.74 -9.37 -6.57
C VAL A 14 7.38 -7.96 -7.01
N SER A 15 7.89 -7.54 -8.16
CA SER A 15 7.63 -6.20 -8.69
C SER A 15 7.79 -6.12 -10.21
N CYS A 16 7.14 -5.11 -10.82
CA CYS A 16 7.37 -4.73 -12.20
C CYS A 16 8.63 -3.83 -12.33
N PRO A 17 9.39 -3.91 -13.42
CA PRO A 17 9.18 -4.77 -14.59
C PRO A 17 9.82 -6.14 -14.49
N THR A 18 10.43 -6.49 -13.33
CA THR A 18 11.18 -7.73 -13.13
C THR A 18 10.31 -8.96 -13.34
N LEU A 19 9.03 -8.88 -12.95
CA LEU A 19 8.06 -9.96 -13.04
C LEU A 19 6.86 -9.50 -13.88
N SER A 20 6.53 -10.26 -14.94
CA SER A 20 5.30 -10.03 -15.70
C SER A 20 4.08 -10.61 -14.97
N ALA A 21 2.88 -10.11 -15.26
CA ALA A 21 1.64 -10.65 -14.69
C ALA A 21 1.45 -12.15 -15.03
N GLU A 22 1.86 -12.57 -16.23
CA GLU A 22 1.81 -13.99 -16.64
C GLU A 22 2.75 -14.85 -15.81
N LEU A 23 4.00 -14.39 -15.64
CA LEU A 23 4.99 -15.13 -14.85
C LEU A 23 4.58 -15.18 -13.38
N TYR A 24 4.06 -14.08 -12.82
CA TYR A 24 3.50 -14.07 -11.48
C TYR A 24 2.37 -15.09 -11.35
N ARG A 25 1.37 -15.04 -12.23
CA ARG A 25 0.23 -15.96 -12.23
C ARG A 25 0.67 -17.43 -12.31
N ASP A 26 1.67 -17.75 -13.15
CA ASP A 26 2.04 -19.13 -13.43
C ASP A 26 3.06 -19.70 -12.43
N LYS A 27 3.87 -18.84 -11.79
CA LYS A 27 5.02 -19.29 -10.97
C LYS A 27 5.00 -18.83 -9.52
N VAL A 28 4.26 -17.77 -9.17
CA VAL A 28 4.22 -17.23 -7.81
C VAL A 28 2.85 -17.41 -7.18
N PHE A 29 1.80 -16.98 -7.86
CA PHE A 29 0.42 -17.03 -7.38
C PHE A 29 -0.01 -18.41 -6.82
N PRO A 30 0.30 -19.56 -7.43
CA PRO A 30 -0.13 -20.85 -6.89
C PRO A 30 0.39 -21.10 -5.47
N TYR A 31 1.62 -20.69 -5.16
CA TYR A 31 2.20 -20.85 -3.83
C TYR A 31 1.62 -19.86 -2.81
N GLU A 32 1.35 -18.64 -3.23
CA GLU A 32 0.68 -17.65 -2.37
C GLU A 32 -0.76 -18.08 -2.07
N GLN A 33 -1.46 -18.67 -3.05
CA GLN A 33 -2.79 -19.22 -2.83
C GLN A 33 -2.76 -20.43 -1.88
N GLU A 34 -1.76 -21.31 -2.00
CA GLU A 34 -1.57 -22.43 -1.07
C GLU A 34 -1.34 -21.94 0.36
N LEU A 35 -0.51 -20.90 0.55
CA LEU A 35 -0.30 -20.27 1.85
C LEU A 35 -1.59 -19.63 2.39
N CYS A 36 -2.33 -18.95 1.52
CA CYS A 36 -3.61 -18.37 1.86
C CYS A 36 -4.61 -19.44 2.35
N ASP A 37 -4.72 -20.56 1.65
CA ASP A 37 -5.62 -21.65 1.99
C ASP A 37 -5.18 -22.34 3.30
N PHE A 38 -3.88 -22.58 3.47
CA PHE A 38 -3.32 -23.21 4.68
C PHE A 38 -3.60 -22.38 5.94
N HIS A 39 -3.46 -21.05 5.86
CA HIS A 39 -3.69 -20.15 6.98
C HIS A 39 -5.15 -19.66 7.14
N GLY A 40 -6.05 -20.05 6.24
CA GLY A 40 -7.43 -19.55 6.23
C GLY A 40 -7.52 -18.08 5.83
N GLY A 41 -6.54 -17.58 5.11
CA GLY A 41 -6.43 -16.23 4.58
C GLY A 41 -5.09 -15.56 4.87
N LEU A 42 -4.83 -14.46 4.15
CA LEU A 42 -3.71 -13.57 4.39
C LEU A 42 -4.23 -12.29 5.05
N HIS A 43 -3.59 -11.88 6.13
CA HIS A 43 -3.90 -10.60 6.76
C HIS A 43 -3.31 -9.43 5.97
N TYR A 44 -2.11 -9.60 5.41
CA TYR A 44 -1.36 -8.53 4.75
C TYR A 44 -0.53 -9.07 3.58
N TRP A 45 -0.57 -8.37 2.45
CA TRP A 45 0.31 -8.61 1.32
C TRP A 45 1.15 -7.39 1.03
N HIS A 46 2.46 -7.53 0.96
CA HIS A 46 3.42 -6.43 0.80
C HIS A 46 4.43 -6.70 -0.31
N SER A 47 4.79 -5.64 -1.03
CA SER A 47 6.01 -5.54 -1.83
C SER A 47 6.54 -4.11 -1.81
N CYS A 48 7.86 -3.96 -1.82
CA CYS A 48 8.52 -2.65 -1.87
C CYS A 48 8.50 -2.02 -3.27
N GLY A 49 8.26 -2.79 -4.34
CA GLY A 49 8.31 -2.34 -5.72
C GLY A 49 6.98 -1.83 -6.28
N ASP A 50 6.97 -1.55 -7.59
CA ASP A 50 5.73 -1.32 -8.33
C ASP A 50 5.03 -2.64 -8.62
N VAL A 51 3.83 -2.80 -8.14
CA VAL A 51 2.99 -3.98 -8.36
C VAL A 51 1.70 -3.67 -9.11
N GLY A 52 1.59 -2.47 -9.68
CA GLY A 52 0.38 -2.04 -10.39
C GLY A 52 -0.05 -2.99 -11.51
N GLY A 53 0.92 -3.50 -12.27
CA GLY A 53 0.67 -4.49 -13.33
C GLY A 53 0.34 -5.89 -12.82
N LEU A 54 0.69 -6.22 -11.56
CA LEU A 54 0.44 -7.52 -10.94
C LEU A 54 -0.85 -7.53 -10.09
N ALA A 55 -1.31 -6.36 -9.68
CA ALA A 55 -2.45 -6.21 -8.78
C ALA A 55 -3.71 -6.98 -9.21
N PRO A 56 -4.08 -7.08 -10.51
CA PRO A 56 -5.22 -7.89 -10.94
C PRO A 56 -5.06 -9.39 -10.68
N GLU A 57 -3.83 -9.90 -10.71
CA GLU A 57 -3.56 -11.32 -10.40
C GLU A 57 -3.54 -11.54 -8.89
N ILE A 58 -2.90 -10.65 -8.12
CA ILE A 58 -2.85 -10.70 -6.65
C ILE A 58 -4.28 -10.62 -6.07
N ALA A 59 -5.16 -9.81 -6.65
CA ALA A 59 -6.55 -9.66 -6.23
C ALA A 59 -7.42 -10.92 -6.41
N LYS A 60 -6.88 -11.99 -7.01
CA LYS A 60 -7.53 -13.30 -7.11
C LYS A 60 -7.31 -14.18 -5.87
N LEU A 61 -6.41 -13.81 -4.97
CA LEU A 61 -6.23 -14.51 -3.69
C LEU A 61 -7.58 -14.64 -2.97
N SER A 62 -7.87 -15.83 -2.46
CA SER A 62 -9.20 -16.18 -1.94
C SER A 62 -9.60 -15.36 -0.70
N SER A 63 -8.62 -14.93 0.10
CA SER A 63 -8.84 -14.11 1.30
C SER A 63 -7.63 -13.24 1.60
N LEU A 64 -7.75 -11.93 1.37
CA LEU A 64 -6.74 -10.93 1.71
C LEU A 64 -7.39 -9.75 2.43
N ASP A 65 -6.95 -9.45 3.67
CA ASP A 65 -7.57 -8.41 4.48
C ASP A 65 -7.02 -7.02 4.20
N LEU A 66 -5.74 -6.89 3.81
CA LEU A 66 -5.09 -5.60 3.54
C LEU A 66 -4.01 -5.74 2.46
N PHE A 67 -4.09 -4.89 1.44
CA PHE A 67 -3.10 -4.83 0.37
C PHE A 67 -2.23 -3.59 0.50
N ASN A 68 -0.91 -3.79 0.49
CA ASN A 68 0.06 -2.70 0.52
C ASN A 68 0.27 -2.11 -0.88
N VAL A 69 0.07 -0.82 -0.98
CA VAL A 69 0.35 -0.01 -2.17
C VAL A 69 1.64 0.76 -1.91
N GLY A 70 2.75 0.20 -2.34
CA GLY A 70 4.07 0.81 -2.21
C GLY A 70 4.15 2.18 -2.91
N PRO A 71 5.18 2.99 -2.61
CA PRO A 71 5.28 4.37 -3.11
C PRO A 71 5.42 4.48 -4.64
N TRP A 72 5.73 3.38 -5.30
CA TRP A 72 5.89 3.29 -6.76
C TRP A 72 4.63 2.77 -7.47
N THR A 73 3.70 2.18 -6.72
CA THR A 73 2.46 1.60 -7.25
C THR A 73 1.37 2.67 -7.35
N SER A 74 0.65 2.69 -8.47
CA SER A 74 -0.48 3.59 -8.67
C SER A 74 -1.66 3.23 -7.76
N PRO A 75 -2.14 4.14 -6.87
CA PRO A 75 -3.35 3.92 -6.08
C PRO A 75 -4.59 3.62 -6.93
N LEU A 76 -4.71 4.27 -8.10
CA LEU A 76 -5.81 4.04 -9.03
C LEU A 76 -5.83 2.61 -9.57
N LEU A 77 -4.67 2.09 -10.01
CA LEU A 77 -4.57 0.73 -10.54
C LEU A 77 -4.83 -0.31 -9.46
N ALA A 78 -4.22 -0.14 -8.28
CA ALA A 78 -4.47 -1.00 -7.14
C ALA A 78 -5.95 -0.98 -6.72
N GLY A 79 -6.54 0.22 -6.58
CA GLY A 79 -7.95 0.36 -6.22
C GLY A 79 -8.89 -0.32 -7.20
N ARG A 80 -8.63 -0.21 -8.51
CA ARG A 80 -9.43 -0.90 -9.53
C ARG A 80 -9.32 -2.42 -9.44
N ALA A 81 -8.12 -2.95 -9.14
CA ALA A 81 -7.91 -4.39 -9.00
C ALA A 81 -8.62 -4.97 -7.78
N PHE A 82 -8.60 -4.25 -6.65
CA PHE A 82 -9.18 -4.67 -5.38
C PHE A 82 -10.57 -4.07 -5.08
N ARG A 83 -11.22 -3.48 -6.08
CA ARG A 83 -12.53 -2.81 -5.94
C ARG A 83 -13.51 -3.60 -5.07
N GLY A 84 -14.03 -2.95 -4.02
CA GLY A 84 -15.06 -3.50 -3.14
C GLY A 84 -14.65 -4.73 -2.33
N LYS A 85 -13.36 -5.15 -2.38
CA LYS A 85 -12.90 -6.37 -1.73
C LYS A 85 -11.93 -6.09 -0.59
N THR A 86 -10.74 -5.61 -0.91
CA THR A 86 -9.63 -5.47 0.02
C THR A 86 -9.26 -4.01 0.22
N PRO A 87 -9.20 -3.51 1.46
CA PRO A 87 -8.68 -2.19 1.77
C PRO A 87 -7.22 -2.02 1.33
N LEU A 88 -6.84 -0.79 1.08
CA LEU A 88 -5.51 -0.42 0.62
C LEU A 88 -4.74 0.32 1.72
N GLU A 89 -3.48 -0.06 1.92
CA GLU A 89 -2.53 0.70 2.72
C GLU A 89 -1.59 1.45 1.78
N ILE A 90 -1.78 2.76 1.63
CA ILE A 90 -0.99 3.59 0.71
C ILE A 90 0.26 4.10 1.41
N CYS A 91 1.43 3.70 0.90
CA CYS A 91 2.72 4.18 1.41
C CYS A 91 3.14 5.48 0.72
N MET A 92 3.54 6.46 1.52
CA MET A 92 4.17 7.68 1.03
C MET A 92 5.61 7.38 0.60
N ASN A 93 6.06 8.05 -0.46
CA ASN A 93 7.49 8.05 -0.79
C ASN A 93 8.24 8.83 0.30
N PRO A 94 9.16 8.18 1.04
CA PRO A 94 9.79 8.81 2.21
C PRO A 94 10.60 10.04 1.85
N GLN A 95 11.30 10.02 0.73
CA GLN A 95 12.10 11.17 0.29
C GLN A 95 11.20 12.28 -0.25
N LYS A 96 10.45 11.97 -1.32
CA LYS A 96 9.72 12.98 -2.09
C LYS A 96 8.49 13.53 -1.36
N ASP A 97 7.74 12.65 -0.69
CA ASP A 97 6.46 13.05 -0.08
C ASP A 97 6.64 13.56 1.36
N ILE A 98 7.76 13.18 2.03
CA ILE A 98 8.00 13.51 3.44
C ILE A 98 9.19 14.44 3.59
N LEU A 99 10.43 13.98 3.30
CA LEU A 99 11.65 14.74 3.60
C LEU A 99 11.77 16.02 2.75
N GLU A 100 11.40 15.96 1.48
CA GLU A 100 11.37 17.10 0.56
C GLU A 100 9.99 17.76 0.48
N GLY A 101 9.01 17.21 1.22
CA GLY A 101 7.62 17.63 1.14
C GLY A 101 7.36 19.01 1.78
N THR A 102 6.62 19.83 1.06
CA THR A 102 6.04 21.07 1.59
C THR A 102 4.57 20.84 1.92
N ARG A 103 3.96 21.72 2.72
CA ARG A 103 2.51 21.66 2.98
C ARG A 103 1.69 21.56 1.68
N GLU A 104 2.04 22.35 0.68
CA GLU A 104 1.33 22.35 -0.60
C GLU A 104 1.47 21.03 -1.37
N SER A 105 2.71 20.50 -1.49
CA SER A 105 2.95 19.24 -2.16
C SER A 105 2.30 18.06 -1.44
N MET A 106 2.35 18.05 -0.10
CA MET A 106 1.69 17.04 0.74
C MET A 106 0.16 17.07 0.55
N THR A 107 -0.45 18.28 0.60
CA THR A 107 -1.89 18.44 0.35
C THR A 107 -2.27 17.89 -1.02
N LYS A 108 -1.58 18.32 -2.08
CA LYS A 108 -1.84 17.87 -3.45
C LYS A 108 -1.68 16.36 -3.61
N ARG A 109 -0.67 15.77 -2.95
CA ARG A 109 -0.43 14.32 -2.98
C ARG A 109 -1.60 13.56 -2.33
N ILE A 110 -2.04 13.97 -1.14
CA ILE A 110 -3.12 13.32 -0.41
C ILE A 110 -4.45 13.46 -1.16
N GLU A 111 -4.77 14.66 -1.66
CA GLU A 111 -5.96 14.88 -2.50
C GLU A 111 -5.95 14.00 -3.75
N GLY A 112 -4.78 13.84 -4.39
CA GLY A 112 -4.59 12.94 -5.52
C GLY A 112 -4.91 11.50 -5.17
N ILE A 113 -4.38 10.99 -4.06
CA ILE A 113 -4.67 9.64 -3.57
C ILE A 113 -6.16 9.46 -3.30
N LEU A 114 -6.79 10.40 -2.60
CA LEU A 114 -8.23 10.35 -2.29
C LEU A 114 -9.10 10.37 -3.56
N ARG A 115 -8.72 11.14 -4.56
CA ARG A 115 -9.39 11.18 -5.86
C ARG A 115 -9.25 9.83 -6.57
N ASP A 116 -8.03 9.30 -6.67
CA ASP A 116 -7.73 8.05 -7.37
C ASP A 116 -8.44 6.86 -6.72
N CYS A 117 -8.46 6.80 -5.38
CA CYS A 117 -9.16 5.76 -4.63
C CYS A 117 -10.69 5.86 -4.77
N ARG A 118 -11.24 7.08 -4.80
CA ARG A 118 -12.68 7.29 -5.08
C ARG A 118 -13.06 6.87 -6.50
N GLU A 119 -12.25 7.25 -7.50
CA GLU A 119 -12.46 6.83 -8.89
C GLU A 119 -12.40 5.31 -9.05
N ALA A 120 -11.51 4.67 -8.30
CA ALA A 120 -11.35 3.22 -8.31
C ALA A 120 -12.44 2.47 -7.52
N ASP A 121 -13.28 3.16 -6.72
CA ASP A 121 -14.23 2.55 -5.79
C ASP A 121 -13.53 1.62 -4.77
N ALA A 122 -12.45 2.11 -4.18
CA ALA A 122 -11.69 1.36 -3.18
C ALA A 122 -12.51 1.17 -1.90
N SER A 123 -12.48 -0.05 -1.32
CA SER A 123 -13.30 -0.43 -0.16
C SER A 123 -12.89 0.26 1.15
N GLY A 124 -11.65 0.72 1.24
CA GLY A 124 -11.09 1.44 2.37
C GLY A 124 -9.65 1.81 2.09
N ILE A 125 -9.18 2.88 2.72
CA ILE A 125 -7.80 3.36 2.57
C ILE A 125 -7.20 3.75 3.91
N GLY A 126 -5.96 3.30 4.13
CA GLY A 126 -5.07 3.85 5.13
C GLY A 126 -3.87 4.49 4.44
N MET A 127 -3.27 5.49 5.06
CA MET A 127 -2.03 6.09 4.58
C MET A 127 -0.95 5.95 5.64
N LYS A 128 0.26 5.56 5.24
CA LYS A 128 1.39 5.47 6.14
C LYS A 128 2.66 6.07 5.57
N ILE A 129 3.52 6.51 6.45
CA ILE A 129 4.91 6.84 6.14
C ILE A 129 5.74 5.56 6.27
N SER A 130 6.49 5.22 5.23
CA SER A 130 7.48 4.14 5.29
C SER A 130 8.74 4.60 6.05
N ALA A 131 9.73 3.70 6.21
CA ALA A 131 11.00 4.02 6.85
C ALA A 131 11.70 5.20 6.17
N LEU A 132 12.18 6.14 6.96
CA LEU A 132 13.02 7.26 6.52
C LEU A 132 14.47 6.89 6.74
N ASN A 133 15.23 6.65 5.66
CA ASN A 133 16.58 6.11 5.77
C ASN A 133 17.70 7.09 5.39
N ALA A 134 17.38 8.20 4.75
CA ALA A 134 18.38 9.16 4.28
C ALA A 134 17.93 10.59 4.60
N TYR A 135 18.23 11.04 5.81
CA TYR A 135 17.96 12.41 6.26
C TYR A 135 19.24 13.02 6.87
N ASP A 136 19.44 14.30 6.64
CA ASP A 136 20.62 15.02 7.15
C ASP A 136 20.45 15.43 8.62
N SER A 137 19.20 15.67 9.04
CA SER A 137 18.82 16.10 10.39
C SER A 137 17.60 15.31 10.89
N LEU A 138 17.73 14.72 12.08
CA LEU A 138 16.61 14.02 12.72
C LEU A 138 15.48 14.99 13.08
N ASP A 139 15.82 16.19 13.55
CA ASP A 139 14.82 17.19 13.95
C ASP A 139 13.99 17.64 12.74
N ASP A 140 14.63 17.91 11.60
CA ASP A 140 13.94 18.29 10.36
C ASP A 140 13.05 17.14 9.85
N ALA A 141 13.55 15.90 9.91
CA ALA A 141 12.75 14.73 9.55
C ALA A 141 11.51 14.57 10.44
N LEU A 142 11.66 14.76 11.75
CA LEU A 142 10.54 14.72 12.70
C LEU A 142 9.53 15.84 12.46
N ASP A 143 9.99 17.04 12.14
CA ASP A 143 9.10 18.17 11.84
C ASP A 143 8.33 17.96 10.55
N ASN A 144 8.95 17.36 9.53
CA ASN A 144 8.25 16.97 8.30
C ASN A 144 7.23 15.85 8.53
N ILE A 145 7.52 14.87 9.39
CA ILE A 145 6.53 13.85 9.78
C ILE A 145 5.32 14.49 10.50
N LYS A 146 5.57 15.41 11.44
CA LYS A 146 4.51 16.15 12.13
C LYS A 146 3.67 16.99 11.15
N LEU A 147 4.35 17.68 10.22
CA LEU A 147 3.69 18.46 9.19
C LEU A 147 2.80 17.57 8.32
N TRP A 148 3.33 16.44 7.82
CA TRP A 148 2.55 15.50 7.02
C TRP A 148 1.33 14.98 7.78
N THR A 149 1.51 14.56 9.04
CA THR A 149 0.42 14.07 9.89
C THR A 149 -0.69 15.12 10.05
N LYS A 150 -0.29 16.37 10.25
CA LYS A 150 -1.23 17.50 10.37
C LYS A 150 -1.99 17.70 9.06
N VAL A 151 -1.29 17.76 7.93
CA VAL A 151 -1.89 17.95 6.61
C VAL A 151 -2.83 16.78 6.27
N ALA A 152 -2.40 15.54 6.54
CA ALA A 152 -3.23 14.36 6.30
C ALA A 152 -4.56 14.42 7.06
N ARG A 153 -4.53 14.81 8.34
CA ARG A 153 -5.75 14.99 9.16
C ARG A 153 -6.64 16.10 8.62
N GLU A 154 -6.07 17.25 8.26
CA GLU A 154 -6.81 18.38 7.71
C GLU A 154 -7.51 18.01 6.39
N VAL A 155 -6.82 17.35 5.48
CA VAL A 155 -7.34 16.98 4.14
C VAL A 155 -8.36 15.85 4.22
N THR A 156 -8.13 14.86 5.08
CA THR A 156 -9.02 13.69 5.21
C THR A 156 -10.20 13.92 6.16
N GLY A 157 -10.11 14.93 7.02
CA GLY A 157 -11.07 15.13 8.11
C GLY A 157 -10.97 14.08 9.24
N TYR A 158 -9.94 13.21 9.20
CA TYR A 158 -9.74 12.17 10.20
C TYR A 158 -9.34 12.76 11.56
N GLN A 159 -10.10 12.41 12.58
CA GLN A 159 -9.79 12.71 13.99
C GLN A 159 -9.60 11.38 14.71
N PRO A 160 -8.42 11.11 15.29
CA PRO A 160 -8.24 9.93 16.14
C PRO A 160 -9.11 10.08 17.40
N GLU A 161 -9.71 8.98 17.81
CA GLU A 161 -10.41 8.88 19.10
C GLU A 161 -9.45 8.98 20.28
#